data_83576ad7282ab4c03e6e254309ede08a
#
_entry.id   83576ad7282ab4c03e6e254309ede08a
#
_cell.length_a   1.000
_cell.length_b   1.000
_cell.length_c   1.000
_cell.angle_alpha   90.00
_cell.angle_beta   90.00
_cell.angle_gamma   90.00
#
_symmetry.space_group_name_H-M   'P 1'
#
loop_
_entity.id
_entity.type
_entity.pdbx_description
1 polymer ?
#
loop_
_entity_poly.entity_id
_entity_poly.type
_entity_poly.pdbx_seq_one_letter_code
_entity_poly.pdbx_strand_id
1 'polypeptide(L)'
;QKGAQYSEARYGKRDMSYLFPYYEKAADMGWAEAEATVAYWRYMGFYCEQNKEEGERRFAALTSPEAILWGKHYRAFVEEFTGDKAKALQIRNDLLAELPEGERLRAHVYAALGDALDRAEGSVAEEAAYYEKSLEIVPNLYSLKNLATLYFRYPELNKPKELGFELWEKAWHAGVWSAANFLGYNYQEEEWLDMPKAIEWLEKGMLYCESYSAYELALIYLYNDEYKNVERGLMC
;
A
#
# COMPACT_ATOMS: atom_id res chain seq x y z
N GLN A 1 7.31 -10.22 1.32
CA GLN A 1 8.35 -10.31 2.36
C GLN A 1 9.08 -8.98 2.59
N LYS A 2 9.44 -8.18 1.57
CA LYS A 2 10.11 -6.89 1.82
C LYS A 2 9.20 -5.89 2.57
N GLY A 3 7.92 -5.84 2.30
CA GLY A 3 6.97 -5.02 3.06
C GLY A 3 6.79 -5.51 4.50
N ALA A 4 6.69 -6.82 4.69
CA ALA A 4 6.67 -7.44 6.01
C ALA A 4 8.01 -7.26 6.73
N GLN A 5 9.15 -7.44 6.02
CA GLN A 5 10.49 -7.23 6.59
C GLN A 5 10.75 -5.77 7.03
N TYR A 6 10.13 -4.78 6.37
CA TYR A 6 10.24 -3.38 6.80
C TYR A 6 9.49 -3.11 8.11
N SER A 7 8.36 -3.75 8.32
CA SER A 7 7.67 -3.72 9.62
C SER A 7 8.38 -4.59 10.67
N GLU A 8 8.94 -5.72 10.25
CA GLU A 8 9.69 -6.65 11.08
C GLU A 8 10.99 -6.07 11.66
N ALA A 9 11.72 -5.29 10.85
CA ALA A 9 13.03 -4.75 11.28
C ALA A 9 12.92 -3.68 12.38
N ARG A 10 11.76 -3.04 12.54
CA ARG A 10 11.55 -1.95 13.51
C ARG A 10 10.76 -2.34 14.76
N TYR A 11 9.83 -3.32 14.66
CA TYR A 11 8.80 -3.53 15.68
C TYR A 11 8.55 -5.00 16.06
N GLY A 12 9.47 -5.89 15.70
CA GLY A 12 9.27 -7.33 15.82
C GLY A 12 8.47 -7.88 14.65
N LYS A 13 8.68 -9.15 14.36
CA LYS A 13 8.04 -9.83 13.23
C LYS A 13 6.52 -9.84 13.41
N ARG A 14 5.80 -9.01 12.68
CA ARG A 14 4.38 -9.30 12.40
C ARG A 14 4.34 -10.51 11.48
N ASP A 15 4.19 -11.66 12.08
CA ASP A 15 3.91 -12.87 11.31
C ASP A 15 2.52 -12.74 10.68
N MET A 16 2.49 -12.46 9.38
CA MET A 16 1.25 -12.36 8.61
C MET A 16 0.83 -13.71 8.00
N SER A 17 1.53 -14.80 8.35
CA SER A 17 1.24 -16.14 7.83
C SER A 17 -0.18 -16.61 8.17
N TYR A 18 -0.78 -16.06 9.24
CA TYR A 18 -2.17 -16.32 9.61
C TYR A 18 -3.18 -15.94 8.52
N LEU A 19 -2.82 -15.06 7.57
CA LEU A 19 -3.70 -14.69 6.45
C LEU A 19 -3.85 -15.83 5.44
N PHE A 20 -2.82 -16.64 5.28
CA PHE A 20 -2.77 -17.65 4.24
C PHE A 20 -3.93 -18.65 4.32
N PRO A 21 -4.28 -19.25 5.49
CA PRO A 21 -5.40 -20.18 5.59
C PRO A 21 -6.76 -19.57 5.22
N TYR A 22 -6.94 -18.27 5.49
CA TYR A 22 -8.20 -17.60 5.11
C TYR A 22 -8.32 -17.43 3.61
N TYR A 23 -7.21 -17.10 2.93
CA TYR A 23 -7.20 -17.01 1.48
C TYR A 23 -7.32 -18.38 0.81
N GLU A 24 -6.69 -19.43 1.36
CA GLU A 24 -6.91 -20.81 0.88
C GLU A 24 -8.39 -21.19 0.98
N LYS A 25 -9.03 -20.92 2.11
CA LYS A 25 -10.45 -21.20 2.29
C LYS A 25 -11.34 -20.41 1.32
N ALA A 26 -11.03 -19.14 1.08
CA ALA A 26 -11.75 -18.30 0.12
C ALA A 26 -11.57 -18.83 -1.32
N ALA A 27 -10.36 -19.28 -1.68
CA ALA A 27 -10.08 -19.92 -2.94
C ALA A 27 -10.88 -21.24 -3.12
N ASP A 28 -10.92 -22.08 -2.08
CA ASP A 28 -11.70 -23.31 -2.07
C ASP A 28 -13.21 -23.06 -2.22
N MET A 29 -13.67 -21.87 -1.84
CA MET A 29 -15.06 -21.41 -2.03
C MET A 29 -15.29 -20.79 -3.43
N GLY A 30 -14.29 -20.76 -4.30
CA GLY A 30 -14.38 -20.23 -5.65
C GLY A 30 -14.26 -18.72 -5.77
N TRP A 31 -13.65 -18.03 -4.78
CA TRP A 31 -13.38 -16.61 -4.92
C TRP A 31 -12.17 -16.40 -5.85
N ALA A 32 -12.44 -15.88 -7.05
CA ALA A 32 -11.50 -15.78 -8.16
C ALA A 32 -10.17 -15.06 -7.80
N GLU A 33 -10.27 -13.92 -7.10
CA GLU A 33 -9.09 -13.18 -6.63
C GLU A 33 -8.26 -14.03 -5.66
N ALA A 34 -8.92 -14.75 -4.74
CA ALA A 34 -8.22 -15.59 -3.76
C ALA A 34 -7.53 -16.80 -4.41
N GLU A 35 -8.15 -17.43 -5.42
CA GLU A 35 -7.52 -18.52 -6.19
C GLU A 35 -6.18 -18.07 -6.80
N ALA A 36 -6.17 -16.92 -7.46
CA ALA A 36 -4.98 -16.34 -8.07
C ALA A 36 -3.96 -15.85 -7.03
N THR A 37 -4.44 -15.25 -5.91
CA THR A 37 -3.59 -14.77 -4.80
C THR A 37 -2.83 -15.95 -4.16
N VAL A 38 -3.52 -17.06 -3.87
CA VAL A 38 -2.89 -18.25 -3.28
C VAL A 38 -1.85 -18.84 -4.21
N ALA A 39 -2.11 -18.90 -5.52
CA ALA A 39 -1.14 -19.35 -6.51
C ALA A 39 0.13 -18.48 -6.47
N TYR A 40 -0.04 -17.16 -6.43
CA TYR A 40 1.04 -16.18 -6.34
C TYR A 40 1.84 -16.30 -5.03
N TRP A 41 1.15 -16.39 -3.89
CA TRP A 41 1.82 -16.50 -2.59
C TRP A 41 2.62 -17.82 -2.47
N ARG A 42 2.08 -18.94 -2.95
CA ARG A 42 2.81 -20.21 -3.02
C ARG A 42 4.05 -20.12 -3.92
N TYR A 43 3.93 -19.47 -5.07
CA TYR A 43 5.05 -19.26 -5.98
C TYR A 43 6.16 -18.42 -5.36
N MET A 44 5.80 -17.30 -4.73
CA MET A 44 6.75 -16.32 -4.20
C MET A 44 7.22 -16.58 -2.76
N GLY A 45 6.50 -17.41 -2.01
CA GLY A 45 6.74 -17.62 -0.57
C GLY A 45 6.24 -16.47 0.31
N PHE A 46 5.17 -15.78 -0.12
CA PHE A 46 4.53 -14.76 0.72
C PHE A 46 3.53 -15.40 1.67
N TYR A 47 3.62 -15.10 2.95
CA TYR A 47 2.73 -15.60 4.00
C TYR A 47 2.64 -17.12 4.15
N CYS A 48 3.43 -17.87 3.41
CA CYS A 48 3.53 -19.33 3.45
C CYS A 48 4.92 -19.79 3.00
N GLU A 49 5.24 -21.06 3.17
CA GLU A 49 6.44 -21.65 2.61
C GLU A 49 6.40 -21.61 1.08
N GLN A 50 7.52 -21.17 0.48
CA GLN A 50 7.66 -21.11 -0.97
C GLN A 50 7.59 -22.48 -1.59
N ASN A 51 6.70 -22.65 -2.57
CA ASN A 51 6.62 -23.83 -3.42
C ASN A 51 6.24 -23.39 -4.84
N LYS A 52 7.25 -23.20 -5.68
CA LYS A 52 7.07 -22.72 -7.05
C LYS A 52 6.26 -23.70 -7.91
N GLU A 53 6.50 -25.00 -7.75
CA GLU A 53 5.79 -26.04 -8.51
C GLU A 53 4.29 -26.03 -8.19
N GLU A 54 3.94 -25.94 -6.91
CA GLU A 54 2.55 -25.82 -6.47
C GLU A 54 1.92 -24.50 -6.94
N GLY A 55 2.66 -23.39 -6.88
CA GLY A 55 2.21 -22.11 -7.41
C GLY A 55 1.89 -22.19 -8.91
N GLU A 56 2.77 -22.80 -9.71
CA GLU A 56 2.54 -23.03 -11.14
C GLU A 56 1.32 -23.91 -11.40
N ARG A 57 1.20 -25.00 -10.64
CA ARG A 57 0.04 -25.91 -10.74
C ARG A 57 -1.27 -25.18 -10.45
N ARG A 58 -1.30 -24.33 -9.43
CA ARG A 58 -2.47 -23.52 -9.06
C ARG A 58 -2.81 -22.48 -10.13
N PHE A 59 -1.82 -21.77 -10.67
CA PHE A 59 -2.07 -20.88 -11.81
C PHE A 59 -2.63 -21.60 -13.03
N ALA A 60 -2.13 -22.80 -13.35
CA ALA A 60 -2.63 -23.60 -14.45
C ALA A 60 -4.05 -24.15 -14.22
N ALA A 61 -4.46 -24.27 -12.97
CA ALA A 61 -5.78 -24.78 -12.56
C ALA A 61 -6.88 -23.69 -12.54
N LEU A 62 -6.55 -22.41 -12.77
CA LEU A 62 -7.54 -21.34 -12.86
C LEU A 62 -8.44 -21.56 -14.08
N THR A 63 -9.75 -21.64 -13.88
CA THR A 63 -10.69 -21.97 -14.95
C THR A 63 -11.77 -20.93 -15.17
N SER A 64 -12.16 -20.18 -14.13
CA SER A 64 -13.13 -19.10 -14.33
C SER A 64 -12.48 -17.92 -15.07
N PRO A 65 -13.23 -17.25 -15.97
CA PRO A 65 -12.69 -16.09 -16.70
C PRO A 65 -12.09 -15.01 -15.76
N GLU A 66 -12.75 -14.74 -14.65
CA GLU A 66 -12.30 -13.78 -13.65
C GLU A 66 -10.99 -14.25 -12.97
N ALA A 67 -10.91 -15.51 -12.54
CA ALA A 67 -9.70 -16.06 -11.92
C ALA A 67 -8.50 -16.05 -12.88
N ILE A 68 -8.72 -16.31 -14.17
CA ILE A 68 -7.68 -16.22 -15.19
C ILE A 68 -7.14 -14.80 -15.32
N LEU A 69 -8.01 -13.78 -15.30
CA LEU A 69 -7.60 -12.37 -15.35
C LEU A 69 -6.80 -11.96 -14.12
N TRP A 70 -7.25 -12.35 -12.91
CA TRP A 70 -6.48 -12.16 -11.67
C TRP A 70 -5.15 -12.94 -11.74
N GLY A 71 -5.15 -14.14 -12.30
CA GLY A 71 -3.94 -14.94 -12.53
C GLY A 71 -2.93 -14.21 -13.42
N LYS A 72 -3.36 -13.60 -14.53
CA LYS A 72 -2.51 -12.76 -15.39
C LYS A 72 -1.92 -11.59 -14.60
N HIS A 73 -2.72 -10.89 -13.78
CA HIS A 73 -2.25 -9.79 -12.94
C HIS A 73 -1.13 -10.22 -11.98
N TYR A 74 -1.31 -11.32 -11.27
CA TYR A 74 -0.27 -11.83 -10.37
C TYR A 74 0.94 -12.40 -11.11
N ARG A 75 0.76 -12.94 -12.32
CA ARG A 75 1.87 -13.33 -13.20
C ARG A 75 2.75 -12.14 -13.57
N ALA A 76 2.18 -10.96 -13.82
CA ALA A 76 2.96 -9.77 -14.06
C ALA A 76 3.88 -9.45 -12.88
N PHE A 77 3.43 -9.61 -11.63
CA PHE A 77 4.31 -9.46 -10.47
C PHE A 77 5.39 -10.55 -10.41
N VAL A 78 5.07 -11.81 -10.75
CA VAL A 78 6.09 -12.87 -10.82
C VAL A 78 7.19 -12.49 -11.82
N GLU A 79 6.83 -12.08 -13.04
CA GLU A 79 7.80 -11.68 -14.07
C GLU A 79 8.65 -10.49 -13.60
N GLU A 80 8.03 -9.48 -13.01
CA GLU A 80 8.72 -8.31 -12.50
C GLU A 80 9.74 -8.66 -11.40
N PHE A 81 9.36 -9.49 -10.44
CA PHE A 81 10.24 -9.91 -9.34
C PHE A 81 11.30 -10.94 -9.77
N THR A 82 11.07 -11.67 -10.84
CA THR A 82 12.07 -12.60 -11.42
C THR A 82 13.00 -11.93 -12.44
N GLY A 83 12.73 -10.67 -12.80
CA GLY A 83 13.62 -9.83 -13.58
C GLY A 83 13.14 -9.48 -14.99
N ASP A 84 12.03 -10.05 -15.48
CA ASP A 84 11.47 -9.72 -16.80
C ASP A 84 10.43 -8.58 -16.69
N LYS A 85 10.95 -7.35 -16.45
CA LYS A 85 10.12 -6.15 -16.34
C LYS A 85 9.37 -5.84 -17.65
N ALA A 86 9.95 -6.14 -18.80
CA ALA A 86 9.33 -5.89 -20.10
C ALA A 86 8.09 -6.78 -20.28
N LYS A 87 8.19 -8.05 -19.94
CA LYS A 87 7.06 -8.99 -19.97
C LYS A 87 5.97 -8.62 -18.95
N ALA A 88 6.37 -8.21 -17.76
CA ALA A 88 5.42 -7.72 -16.75
C ALA A 88 4.60 -6.53 -17.26
N LEU A 89 5.25 -5.54 -17.89
CA LEU A 89 4.61 -4.39 -18.50
C LEU A 89 3.67 -4.80 -19.64
N GLN A 90 4.10 -5.72 -20.51
CA GLN A 90 3.28 -6.24 -21.60
C GLN A 90 1.99 -6.89 -21.05
N ILE A 91 2.09 -7.76 -20.05
CA ILE A 91 0.92 -8.41 -19.43
C ILE A 91 -0.06 -7.37 -18.85
N ARG A 92 0.44 -6.32 -18.19
CA ARG A 92 -0.41 -5.26 -17.63
C ARG A 92 -1.14 -4.47 -18.73
N ASN A 93 -0.45 -4.14 -19.82
CA ASN A 93 -1.07 -3.45 -20.95
C ASN A 93 -2.12 -4.32 -21.66
N ASP A 94 -1.86 -5.60 -21.84
CA ASP A 94 -2.82 -6.54 -22.40
C ASP A 94 -4.06 -6.67 -21.51
N LEU A 95 -3.88 -6.74 -20.19
CA LEU A 95 -4.99 -6.72 -19.24
C LEU A 95 -5.84 -5.45 -19.34
N LEU A 96 -5.21 -4.26 -19.46
CA LEU A 96 -5.95 -3.02 -19.64
C LEU A 96 -6.75 -2.98 -20.95
N ALA A 97 -6.29 -3.67 -22.00
CA ALA A 97 -7.01 -3.79 -23.25
C ALA A 97 -8.21 -4.77 -23.17
N GLU A 98 -8.08 -5.83 -22.33
CA GLU A 98 -9.14 -6.82 -22.14
C GLU A 98 -10.23 -6.38 -21.15
N LEU A 99 -9.87 -5.61 -20.11
CA LEU A 99 -10.76 -5.28 -18.99
C LEU A 99 -11.70 -4.10 -19.33
N PRO A 100 -13.00 -4.17 -18.97
CA PRO A 100 -13.90 -3.02 -19.03
C PRO A 100 -13.42 -1.83 -18.17
N GLU A 101 -13.83 -0.61 -18.50
CA GLU A 101 -13.35 0.60 -17.82
C GLU A 101 -13.64 0.64 -16.31
N GLY A 102 -14.81 0.19 -15.88
CA GLY A 102 -15.21 0.18 -14.46
C GLY A 102 -14.79 -1.07 -13.68
N GLU A 103 -14.02 -1.98 -14.29
CA GLU A 103 -13.67 -3.24 -13.65
C GLU A 103 -12.67 -3.04 -12.52
N ARG A 104 -12.96 -3.63 -11.34
CA ARG A 104 -12.12 -3.50 -10.14
C ARG A 104 -10.67 -3.91 -10.38
N LEU A 105 -10.44 -5.00 -11.12
CA LEU A 105 -9.09 -5.46 -11.44
C LEU A 105 -8.30 -4.41 -12.22
N ARG A 106 -8.96 -3.60 -13.06
CA ARG A 106 -8.30 -2.51 -13.79
C ARG A 106 -7.66 -1.49 -12.85
N ALA A 107 -8.32 -1.18 -11.71
CA ALA A 107 -7.73 -0.31 -10.69
C ALA A 107 -6.44 -0.89 -10.10
N HIS A 108 -6.40 -2.20 -9.85
CA HIS A 108 -5.19 -2.88 -9.37
C HIS A 108 -4.07 -2.89 -10.42
N VAL A 109 -4.41 -3.04 -11.70
CA VAL A 109 -3.43 -2.94 -12.78
C VAL A 109 -2.84 -1.54 -12.88
N TYR A 110 -3.66 -0.49 -12.79
CA TYR A 110 -3.17 0.88 -12.76
C TYR A 110 -2.26 1.14 -11.55
N ALA A 111 -2.64 0.71 -10.35
CA ALA A 111 -1.80 0.83 -9.16
C ALA A 111 -0.44 0.15 -9.36
N ALA A 112 -0.42 -1.06 -9.95
CA ALA A 112 0.81 -1.79 -10.24
C ALA A 112 1.68 -1.13 -11.33
N LEU A 113 1.09 -0.40 -12.28
CA LEU A 113 1.83 0.39 -13.27
C LEU A 113 2.49 1.62 -12.64
N GLY A 114 1.77 2.34 -11.76
CA GLY A 114 2.36 3.44 -10.98
C GLY A 114 3.56 2.97 -10.16
N ASP A 115 3.39 1.88 -9.42
CA ASP A 115 4.45 1.28 -8.61
C ASP A 115 5.67 0.79 -9.45
N ALA A 116 5.43 0.32 -10.67
CA ALA A 116 6.51 -0.07 -11.58
C ALA A 116 7.32 1.16 -12.07
N LEU A 117 6.67 2.32 -12.26
CA LEU A 117 7.34 3.57 -12.59
C LEU A 117 8.19 4.10 -11.44
N ASP A 118 7.68 4.09 -10.21
CA ASP A 118 8.47 4.45 -9.02
C ASP A 118 9.77 3.63 -8.93
N ARG A 119 9.65 2.30 -9.08
CA ARG A 119 10.83 1.41 -9.05
C ARG A 119 11.78 1.56 -10.24
N ALA A 120 11.32 2.14 -11.33
CA ALA A 120 12.12 2.41 -12.52
C ALA A 120 12.71 3.82 -12.57
N GLU A 121 12.47 4.64 -11.51
CA GLU A 121 12.79 6.07 -11.50
C GLU A 121 12.21 6.80 -12.73
N GLY A 122 10.98 6.42 -13.09
CA GLY A 122 10.27 6.93 -14.25
C GLY A 122 9.65 8.30 -14.02
N SER A 123 8.72 8.68 -14.89
CA SER A 123 8.02 9.96 -14.79
C SER A 123 7.06 10.00 -13.60
N VAL A 124 7.32 10.88 -12.65
CA VAL A 124 6.45 11.12 -11.48
C VAL A 124 5.04 11.55 -11.90
N ALA A 125 4.92 12.30 -12.99
CA ALA A 125 3.62 12.71 -13.52
C ALA A 125 2.82 11.52 -14.09
N GLU A 126 3.48 10.57 -14.76
CA GLU A 126 2.84 9.35 -15.23
C GLU A 126 2.47 8.41 -14.08
N GLU A 127 3.34 8.31 -13.07
CA GLU A 127 3.09 7.56 -11.85
C GLU A 127 1.84 8.07 -11.14
N ALA A 128 1.76 9.39 -10.90
CA ALA A 128 0.59 10.03 -10.30
C ALA A 128 -0.67 9.79 -11.11
N ALA A 129 -0.60 9.91 -12.46
CA ALA A 129 -1.74 9.68 -13.34
C ALA A 129 -2.27 8.23 -13.26
N TYR A 130 -1.40 7.24 -13.07
CA TYR A 130 -1.83 5.86 -12.87
C TYR A 130 -2.53 5.66 -11.52
N TYR A 131 -2.03 6.26 -10.45
CA TYR A 131 -2.73 6.19 -9.15
C TYR A 131 -4.06 6.95 -9.18
N GLU A 132 -4.15 8.11 -9.86
CA GLU A 132 -5.41 8.83 -10.08
C GLU A 132 -6.43 7.93 -10.79
N LYS A 133 -6.07 7.30 -11.92
CA LYS A 133 -6.93 6.36 -12.64
C LYS A 133 -7.37 5.16 -11.80
N SER A 134 -6.49 4.65 -10.94
CA SER A 134 -6.85 3.58 -10.01
C SER A 134 -7.96 4.04 -9.06
N LEU A 135 -7.83 5.24 -8.50
CA LEU A 135 -8.77 5.81 -7.52
C LEU A 135 -10.11 6.26 -8.13
N GLU A 136 -10.14 6.57 -9.43
CA GLU A 136 -11.40 6.82 -10.17
C GLU A 136 -12.32 5.59 -10.20
N ILE A 137 -11.74 4.38 -10.15
CA ILE A 137 -12.49 3.12 -10.21
C ILE A 137 -12.89 2.66 -8.81
N VAL A 138 -11.92 2.50 -7.92
CA VAL A 138 -12.17 2.08 -6.52
C VAL A 138 -11.19 2.74 -5.55
N PRO A 139 -11.60 2.98 -4.29
CA PRO A 139 -10.67 3.37 -3.24
C PRO A 139 -9.62 2.27 -3.02
N ASN A 140 -8.46 2.44 -3.59
CA ASN A 140 -7.34 1.51 -3.45
C ASN A 140 -6.36 2.08 -2.40
N LEU A 141 -6.15 1.34 -1.31
CA LEU A 141 -5.29 1.78 -0.19
C LEU A 141 -3.88 2.13 -0.63
N TYR A 142 -3.35 1.36 -1.56
CA TYR A 142 -2.01 1.52 -2.09
C TYR A 142 -1.90 2.82 -2.91
N SER A 143 -2.86 3.05 -3.81
CA SER A 143 -2.92 4.26 -4.63
C SER A 143 -3.17 5.51 -3.78
N LEU A 144 -4.03 5.44 -2.76
CA LEU A 144 -4.26 6.56 -1.84
C LEU A 144 -2.97 7.02 -1.17
N LYS A 145 -2.25 6.07 -0.55
CA LYS A 145 -0.99 6.35 0.15
C LYS A 145 0.07 6.93 -0.78
N ASN A 146 0.27 6.29 -1.93
CA ASN A 146 1.36 6.67 -2.83
C ASN A 146 1.06 8.02 -3.51
N LEU A 147 -0.16 8.24 -4.00
CA LEU A 147 -0.54 9.52 -4.59
C LEU A 147 -0.44 10.68 -3.58
N ALA A 148 -0.89 10.47 -2.35
CA ALA A 148 -0.73 11.44 -1.28
C ALA A 148 0.75 11.80 -1.06
N THR A 149 1.61 10.78 -1.03
CA THR A 149 3.07 10.98 -0.89
C THR A 149 3.64 11.78 -2.07
N LEU A 150 3.22 11.48 -3.30
CA LEU A 150 3.68 12.21 -4.49
C LEU A 150 3.31 13.69 -4.44
N TYR A 151 2.08 14.03 -4.05
CA TYR A 151 1.65 15.42 -3.97
C TYR A 151 2.41 16.25 -2.93
N PHE A 152 2.92 15.60 -1.87
CA PHE A 152 3.81 16.27 -0.92
C PHE A 152 5.23 16.41 -1.43
N ARG A 153 5.78 15.36 -2.07
CA ARG A 153 7.20 15.28 -2.41
C ARG A 153 7.56 16.04 -3.68
N TYR A 154 6.63 16.20 -4.61
CA TYR A 154 6.90 16.65 -5.98
C TYR A 154 6.05 17.88 -6.35
N PRO A 155 6.53 19.10 -6.00
CA PRO A 155 5.84 20.35 -6.34
C PRO A 155 5.60 20.54 -7.83
N GLU A 156 6.42 19.91 -8.70
CA GLU A 156 6.28 19.94 -10.15
C GLU A 156 4.98 19.30 -10.66
N LEU A 157 4.28 18.53 -9.86
CA LEU A 157 2.94 18.04 -10.17
C LEU A 157 1.87 19.15 -10.16
N ASN A 158 2.20 20.34 -9.66
CA ASN A 158 1.29 21.48 -9.55
C ASN A 158 -0.04 21.13 -8.87
N LYS A 159 -0.02 20.22 -7.91
CA LYS A 159 -1.19 19.85 -7.09
C LYS A 159 -1.10 20.58 -5.75
N PRO A 160 -2.22 21.14 -5.25
CA PRO A 160 -2.24 21.70 -3.91
C PRO A 160 -1.87 20.63 -2.86
N LYS A 161 -1.02 20.97 -1.91
CA LYS A 161 -0.62 20.03 -0.83
C LYS A 161 -1.82 19.59 0.03
N GLU A 162 -2.86 20.43 0.10
CA GLU A 162 -4.12 20.12 0.77
C GLU A 162 -4.75 18.82 0.24
N LEU A 163 -4.65 18.57 -1.07
CA LEU A 163 -5.10 17.30 -1.64
C LEU A 163 -4.31 16.11 -1.10
N GLY A 164 -3.03 16.30 -0.79
CA GLY A 164 -2.21 15.28 -0.13
C GLY A 164 -2.73 14.96 1.27
N PHE A 165 -3.09 15.98 2.08
CA PHE A 165 -3.72 15.79 3.39
C PHE A 165 -5.05 15.04 3.26
N GLU A 166 -5.93 15.46 2.34
CA GLU A 166 -7.21 14.78 2.10
C GLU A 166 -7.03 13.30 1.71
N LEU A 167 -6.05 12.99 0.86
CA LEU A 167 -5.76 11.62 0.46
C LEU A 167 -5.21 10.79 1.63
N TRP A 168 -4.36 11.38 2.49
CA TRP A 168 -3.89 10.71 3.69
C TRP A 168 -5.00 10.48 4.70
N GLU A 169 -5.93 11.43 4.89
CA GLU A 169 -7.13 11.22 5.72
C GLU A 169 -8.01 10.09 5.17
N LYS A 170 -8.25 10.07 3.85
CA LYS A 170 -8.96 8.96 3.19
C LYS A 170 -8.24 7.63 3.39
N ALA A 171 -6.91 7.62 3.30
CA ALA A 171 -6.11 6.42 3.55
C ALA A 171 -6.26 5.93 5.00
N TRP A 172 -6.26 6.83 5.99
CA TRP A 172 -6.53 6.51 7.37
C TRP A 172 -7.89 5.84 7.55
N HIS A 173 -8.96 6.45 7.04
CA HIS A 173 -10.32 5.91 7.12
C HIS A 173 -10.47 4.57 6.39
N ALA A 174 -9.62 4.31 5.42
CA ALA A 174 -9.55 3.04 4.71
C ALA A 174 -8.66 1.99 5.39
N GLY A 175 -8.04 2.30 6.55
CA GLY A 175 -7.26 1.36 7.37
C GLY A 175 -5.74 1.45 7.20
N VAL A 176 -5.22 2.50 6.56
CA VAL A 176 -3.77 2.76 6.49
C VAL A 176 -3.35 3.51 7.76
N TRP A 177 -3.04 2.77 8.83
CA TRP A 177 -2.74 3.35 10.15
C TRP A 177 -1.51 4.26 10.15
N SER A 178 -0.52 4.01 9.29
CA SER A 178 0.64 4.88 9.12
C SER A 178 0.29 6.29 8.60
N ALA A 179 -0.91 6.50 8.07
CA ALA A 179 -1.38 7.82 7.66
C ALA A 179 -1.43 8.81 8.83
N ALA A 180 -1.78 8.35 10.03
CA ALA A 180 -1.80 9.17 11.22
C ALA A 180 -0.42 9.76 11.56
N ASN A 181 0.62 8.95 11.44
CA ASN A 181 1.98 9.39 11.63
C ASN A 181 2.40 10.45 10.59
N PHE A 182 2.07 10.20 9.33
CA PHE A 182 2.38 11.13 8.25
C PHE A 182 1.67 12.49 8.45
N LEU A 183 0.38 12.46 8.77
CA LEU A 183 -0.40 13.66 9.06
C LEU A 183 0.15 14.41 10.28
N GLY A 184 0.40 13.70 11.38
CA GLY A 184 0.93 14.27 12.59
C GLY A 184 2.31 14.90 12.43
N TYR A 185 3.17 14.30 11.61
CA TYR A 185 4.47 14.88 11.27
C TYR A 185 4.31 16.17 10.42
N ASN A 186 3.52 16.10 9.34
CA ASN A 186 3.40 17.25 8.44
C ASN A 186 2.69 18.46 9.07
N TYR A 187 1.79 18.27 10.04
CA TYR A 187 1.21 19.36 10.81
C TYR A 187 2.20 20.04 11.80
N GLN A 188 3.43 19.53 11.93
CA GLN A 188 4.52 20.18 12.68
C GLN A 188 5.43 21.05 11.78
N GLU A 189 5.34 20.89 10.45
CA GLU A 189 6.14 21.68 9.51
C GLU A 189 5.67 23.15 9.49
N GLU A 190 6.62 24.09 9.39
CA GLU A 190 6.37 25.54 9.48
C GLU A 190 5.25 26.02 8.54
N GLU A 191 5.18 25.47 7.33
CA GLU A 191 4.18 25.82 6.31
C GLU A 191 2.74 25.44 6.71
N TRP A 192 2.57 24.39 7.52
CA TRP A 192 1.27 23.78 7.89
C TRP A 192 1.04 23.75 9.38
N LEU A 193 1.81 24.50 10.13
CA LEU A 193 1.90 24.40 11.59
C LEU A 193 0.52 24.46 12.27
N ASP A 194 0.06 23.31 12.73
CA ASP A 194 -1.13 23.13 13.55
C ASP A 194 -0.83 22.08 14.61
N MET A 195 -0.14 22.49 15.67
CA MET A 195 0.28 21.59 16.74
C MET A 195 -0.87 20.81 17.39
N PRO A 196 -2.05 21.40 17.65
CA PRO A 196 -3.21 20.65 18.12
C PRO A 196 -3.60 19.49 17.19
N LYS A 197 -3.64 19.71 15.88
CA LYS A 197 -3.90 18.63 14.89
C LYS A 197 -2.76 17.63 14.83
N ALA A 198 -1.50 18.07 14.88
CA ALA A 198 -0.35 17.17 14.94
C ALA A 198 -0.49 16.20 16.11
N ILE A 199 -0.77 16.70 17.32
CA ILE A 199 -0.97 15.89 18.52
C ILE A 199 -2.15 14.94 18.34
N GLU A 200 -3.30 15.42 17.85
CA GLU A 200 -4.49 14.59 17.62
C GLU A 200 -4.18 13.40 16.69
N TRP A 201 -3.51 13.64 15.58
CA TRP A 201 -3.17 12.57 14.63
C TRP A 201 -2.14 11.59 15.20
N LEU A 202 -1.13 12.09 15.91
CA LEU A 202 -0.14 11.22 16.55
C LEU A 202 -0.76 10.37 17.67
N GLU A 203 -1.70 10.91 18.46
CA GLU A 203 -2.46 10.14 19.44
C GLU A 203 -3.30 9.04 18.79
N LYS A 204 -3.97 9.32 17.66
CA LYS A 204 -4.65 8.31 16.86
C LYS A 204 -3.68 7.21 16.40
N GLY A 205 -2.51 7.59 15.87
CA GLY A 205 -1.48 6.63 15.44
C GLY A 205 -1.00 5.74 16.58
N MET A 206 -0.73 6.31 17.75
CA MET A 206 -0.30 5.58 18.94
C MET A 206 -1.33 4.52 19.38
N LEU A 207 -2.64 4.83 19.30
CA LEU A 207 -3.71 3.86 19.62
C LEU A 207 -3.69 2.63 18.72
N TYR A 208 -3.17 2.73 17.50
CA TYR A 208 -3.02 1.62 16.55
C TYR A 208 -1.60 1.03 16.53
N CYS A 209 -0.85 1.25 17.61
CA CYS A 209 0.53 0.74 17.77
C CYS A 209 1.52 1.24 16.72
N GLU A 210 1.28 2.44 16.16
CA GLU A 210 2.26 3.12 15.34
C GLU A 210 3.31 3.77 16.23
N SER A 211 4.42 3.07 16.45
CA SER A 211 5.47 3.45 17.39
C SER A 211 6.20 4.74 17.02
N TYR A 212 6.20 5.11 15.73
CA TYR A 212 6.74 6.39 15.31
C TYR A 212 5.85 7.55 15.80
N SER A 213 4.54 7.37 15.81
CA SER A 213 3.59 8.33 16.39
C SER A 213 3.82 8.50 17.90
N ALA A 214 4.07 7.42 18.61
CA ALA A 214 4.41 7.47 20.04
C ALA A 214 5.73 8.22 20.27
N TYR A 215 6.74 7.97 19.46
CA TYR A 215 8.02 8.66 19.53
C TYR A 215 7.88 10.18 19.30
N GLU A 216 7.17 10.62 18.27
CA GLU A 216 6.93 12.02 17.97
C GLU A 216 6.13 12.72 19.10
N LEU A 217 5.09 12.05 19.63
CA LEU A 217 4.36 12.55 20.79
C LEU A 217 5.27 12.73 22.02
N ALA A 218 6.15 11.76 22.27
CA ALA A 218 7.10 11.87 23.36
C ALA A 218 8.01 13.09 23.19
N LEU A 219 8.50 13.37 21.98
CA LEU A 219 9.32 14.55 21.71
C LEU A 219 8.53 15.83 21.95
N ILE A 220 7.28 15.93 21.48
CA ILE A 220 6.42 17.10 21.71
C ILE A 220 6.22 17.32 23.22
N TYR A 221 5.80 16.28 23.96
CA TYR A 221 5.52 16.43 25.40
C TYR A 221 6.75 16.62 26.27
N LEU A 222 7.93 16.21 25.83
CA LEU A 222 9.17 16.39 26.62
C LEU A 222 9.88 17.73 26.31
N TYR A 223 9.83 18.18 25.06
CA TYR A 223 10.70 19.24 24.59
C TYR A 223 10.01 20.49 24.01
N ASN A 224 8.72 20.42 23.66
CA ASN A 224 8.00 21.59 23.18
C ASN A 224 7.48 22.40 24.37
N ASP A 225 7.95 23.65 24.54
CA ASP A 225 7.64 24.46 25.73
C ASP A 225 6.15 24.75 25.95
N GLU A 226 5.37 24.89 24.85
CA GLU A 226 3.92 25.15 24.89
C GLU A 226 3.11 23.92 25.28
N TYR A 227 3.53 22.72 24.81
CA TYR A 227 2.80 21.45 25.00
C TYR A 227 3.47 20.54 26.02
N LYS A 228 4.45 21.03 26.75
CA LYS A 228 5.25 20.23 27.68
C LYS A 228 4.42 19.51 28.74
N ASN A 229 4.51 18.20 28.75
CA ASN A 229 3.92 17.33 29.75
C ASN A 229 4.82 16.10 29.95
N VAL A 230 5.73 16.20 30.90
CA VAL A 230 6.75 15.14 31.13
C VAL A 230 6.12 13.80 31.46
N GLU A 231 5.02 13.77 32.22
CA GLU A 231 4.32 12.52 32.57
C GLU A 231 3.79 11.83 31.30
N ARG A 232 3.06 12.55 30.45
CA ARG A 232 2.56 12.01 29.16
C ARG A 232 3.72 11.60 28.24
N GLY A 233 4.77 12.40 28.15
CA GLY A 233 5.92 12.11 27.31
C GLY A 233 6.66 10.81 27.72
N LEU A 234 6.67 10.48 29.02
CA LEU A 234 7.26 9.22 29.50
C LEU A 234 6.33 8.02 29.33
N MET A 235 5.04 8.24 29.06
CA MET A 235 4.06 7.18 28.82
C MET A 235 3.92 6.81 27.32
N CYS A 236 4.40 7.65 26.40
CA CYS A 236 4.47 7.37 24.98
C CYS A 236 5.60 6.41 24.65
#